data_3bced8846adb4da75a8f21c6a389d7a1
#
_entry.id   3bced8846adb4da75a8f21c6a389d7a1
#
_cell.length_a   1.000
_cell.length_b   1.000
_cell.length_c   1.000
_cell.angle_alpha   90.00
_cell.angle_beta   90.00
_cell.angle_gamma   90.00
#
_symmetry.space_group_name_H-M   'P 1'
#
loop_
_entity.id
_entity.type
_entity.pdbx_description
1 polymer ?
#
loop_
_entity_poly.entity_id
_entity_poly.type
_entity_poly.pdbx_seq_one_letter_code
_entity_poly.pdbx_strand_id
1 'polypeptide(L)'
;LPKWILYVHPYSISSYHVVDHLLNKGLLNKLTIIPLTSNNIVSIEKVIPGIPALEVNGKIVAIDPLEPQFVEGVIRGLDISDYIPESDEKIIKRFVDSVRASSYVSIKIYFGGLMIEHLINSSFTEYALRTYYSKKDIVYIRKLLMENIESIKELIDKTIPKIVAINYLRDLVVSRSGKIDKGEALDLGKLMLWSIAKNSMGRAFIPLYEYISGIRDRYYVILDILKEKFNEYYTRIINEYSRIRSNEEVYKILTRGTILST
;
A
#
# COMPACT_ATOMS: atom_id res chain seq x y z
N LEU A 1 29.08 -1.62 -2.66
CA LEU A 1 28.00 -0.81 -3.23
C LEU A 1 26.72 -1.01 -2.41
N PRO A 2 25.92 0.02 -2.17
CA PRO A 2 24.65 -0.14 -1.47
C PRO A 2 23.73 -1.09 -2.24
N LYS A 3 23.02 -1.95 -1.50
CA LYS A 3 22.05 -2.90 -2.07
C LYS A 3 20.66 -2.26 -2.01
N TRP A 4 20.05 -2.02 -3.18
CA TRP A 4 18.67 -1.52 -3.29
C TRP A 4 17.73 -2.64 -3.70
N ILE A 5 16.61 -2.75 -3.00
CA ILE A 5 15.53 -3.68 -3.34
C ILE A 5 14.23 -2.89 -3.43
N LEU A 6 13.52 -3.06 -4.53
CA LEU A 6 12.18 -2.50 -4.73
C LEU A 6 11.16 -3.64 -4.70
N TYR A 7 10.30 -3.62 -3.70
CA TYR A 7 9.16 -4.52 -3.61
C TYR A 7 7.98 -3.94 -4.37
N VAL A 8 7.39 -4.74 -5.26
CA VAL A 8 6.32 -4.31 -6.17
C VAL A 8 5.16 -5.30 -6.14
N HIS A 9 3.99 -4.87 -6.59
CA HIS A 9 2.85 -5.74 -6.80
C HIS A 9 2.40 -5.67 -8.27
N PRO A 10 2.14 -6.81 -8.94
CA PRO A 10 1.84 -6.87 -10.38
C PRO A 10 0.65 -6.02 -10.86
N TYR A 11 -0.28 -5.75 -9.97
CA TYR A 11 -1.51 -5.01 -10.28
C TYR A 11 -1.62 -3.68 -9.50
N SER A 12 -0.51 -3.17 -8.96
CA SER A 12 -0.45 -1.85 -8.33
C SER A 12 -0.03 -0.81 -9.34
N ILE A 13 -0.89 0.19 -9.57
CA ILE A 13 -0.57 1.31 -10.46
C ILE A 13 0.60 2.14 -9.94
N SER A 14 0.77 2.27 -8.62
CA SER A 14 1.93 2.92 -8.01
C SER A 14 3.21 2.15 -8.33
N SER A 15 3.20 0.80 -8.22
CA SER A 15 4.34 -0.04 -8.61
C SER A 15 4.66 0.10 -10.10
N TYR A 16 3.63 0.14 -10.95
CA TYR A 16 3.79 0.37 -12.39
C TYR A 16 4.53 1.68 -12.67
N HIS A 17 4.09 2.79 -12.07
CA HIS A 17 4.71 4.09 -12.32
C HIS A 17 6.18 4.15 -11.88
N VAL A 18 6.53 3.52 -10.74
CA VAL A 18 7.93 3.46 -10.30
C VAL A 18 8.78 2.63 -11.26
N VAL A 19 8.31 1.44 -11.65
CA VAL A 19 9.07 0.55 -12.56
C VAL A 19 9.20 1.16 -13.94
N ASP A 20 8.12 1.71 -14.51
CA ASP A 20 8.13 2.37 -15.82
C ASP A 20 9.12 3.55 -15.85
N HIS A 21 9.13 4.38 -14.81
CA HIS A 21 10.09 5.49 -14.69
C HIS A 21 11.54 4.98 -14.65
N LEU A 22 11.82 3.97 -13.81
CA LEU A 22 13.17 3.42 -13.66
C LEU A 22 13.65 2.75 -14.96
N LEU A 23 12.75 2.07 -15.69
CA LEU A 23 13.02 1.51 -17.00
C LEU A 23 13.42 2.61 -17.98
N ASN A 24 12.60 3.64 -18.11
CA ASN A 24 12.85 4.78 -19.01
C ASN A 24 14.13 5.56 -18.66
N LYS A 25 14.59 5.50 -17.43
CA LYS A 25 15.86 6.11 -16.97
C LYS A 25 17.07 5.18 -17.05
N GLY A 26 16.89 3.93 -17.49
CA GLY A 26 17.98 2.93 -17.57
C GLY A 26 18.54 2.53 -16.20
N LEU A 27 17.70 2.55 -15.14
CA LEU A 27 18.13 2.31 -13.76
C LEU A 27 17.80 0.91 -13.23
N LEU A 28 17.12 0.08 -14.00
CA LEU A 28 16.70 -1.26 -13.54
C LEU A 28 17.86 -2.17 -13.16
N ASN A 29 19.01 -2.00 -13.80
CA ASN A 29 20.23 -2.75 -13.52
C ASN A 29 20.94 -2.31 -12.22
N LYS A 30 20.44 -1.28 -11.54
CA LYS A 30 21.00 -0.78 -10.29
C LYS A 30 20.36 -1.39 -9.05
N LEU A 31 19.18 -2.00 -9.18
CA LEU A 31 18.39 -2.51 -8.05
C LEU A 31 17.77 -3.88 -8.36
N THR A 32 17.49 -4.62 -7.30
CA THR A 32 16.71 -5.86 -7.39
C THR A 32 15.23 -5.52 -7.28
N ILE A 33 14.39 -5.99 -8.20
CA ILE A 33 12.92 -5.87 -8.10
C ILE A 33 12.34 -7.20 -7.66
N ILE A 34 11.57 -7.19 -6.59
CA ILE A 34 10.93 -8.38 -6.02
C ILE A 34 9.41 -8.21 -6.08
N PRO A 35 8.73 -8.98 -6.94
CA PRO A 35 7.27 -9.02 -6.95
C PRO A 35 6.73 -9.70 -5.70
N LEU A 36 5.79 -9.06 -5.02
CA LEU A 36 5.06 -9.68 -3.92
C LEU A 36 3.79 -10.34 -4.46
N THR A 37 3.88 -11.63 -4.66
CA THR A 37 2.80 -12.50 -5.12
C THR A 37 2.57 -13.63 -4.12
N SER A 38 1.44 -14.32 -4.20
CA SER A 38 1.14 -15.48 -3.35
C SER A 38 2.19 -16.60 -3.45
N ASN A 39 2.97 -16.62 -4.52
CA ASN A 39 3.99 -17.64 -4.76
C ASN A 39 5.39 -17.22 -4.28
N ASN A 40 5.53 -16.04 -3.69
CA ASN A 40 6.83 -15.53 -3.26
C ASN A 40 6.92 -15.54 -1.72
N ILE A 41 7.80 -16.39 -1.17
CA ILE A 41 8.04 -16.57 0.27
C ILE A 41 8.47 -15.26 0.97
N VAL A 42 9.15 -14.35 0.27
CA VAL A 42 9.57 -13.06 0.84
C VAL A 42 8.38 -12.26 1.39
N SER A 43 7.19 -12.40 0.79
CA SER A 43 5.97 -11.77 1.31
C SER A 43 5.52 -12.31 2.66
N ILE A 44 5.98 -13.50 3.03
CA ILE A 44 5.65 -14.18 4.29
C ILE A 44 6.67 -13.85 5.39
N GLU A 45 7.93 -13.67 5.02
CA GLU A 45 9.03 -13.43 5.97
C GLU A 45 9.16 -11.96 6.38
N LYS A 46 8.90 -11.03 5.47
CA LYS A 46 8.95 -9.58 5.73
C LYS A 46 7.55 -8.98 5.72
N VAL A 47 7.16 -8.39 6.85
CA VAL A 47 5.94 -7.59 6.90
C VAL A 47 6.22 -6.26 6.20
N ILE A 48 5.75 -6.13 4.96
CA ILE A 48 5.84 -4.90 4.17
C ILE A 48 4.46 -4.23 4.19
N PRO A 49 4.30 -3.14 4.96
CA PRO A 49 2.96 -2.60 5.23
C PRO A 49 2.38 -1.78 4.07
N GLY A 50 3.16 -1.44 3.07
CA GLY A 50 2.71 -0.67 1.89
C GLY A 50 3.57 -0.99 0.67
N ILE A 51 2.96 -1.07 -0.53
CA ILE A 51 3.61 -1.44 -1.79
C ILE A 51 3.24 -0.42 -2.87
N PRO A 52 4.24 0.13 -3.61
CA PRO A 52 5.65 -0.24 -3.62
C PRO A 52 6.41 0.14 -2.34
N ALA A 53 7.51 -0.58 -2.07
CA ALA A 53 8.41 -0.29 -0.96
C ALA A 53 9.87 -0.35 -1.39
N LEU A 54 10.67 0.59 -0.89
CA LEU A 54 12.12 0.64 -1.14
C LEU A 54 12.88 0.19 0.09
N GLU A 55 13.79 -0.78 -0.10
CA GLU A 55 14.74 -1.23 0.90
C GLU A 55 16.15 -0.81 0.50
N VAL A 56 16.92 -0.33 1.47
CA VAL A 56 18.34 0.04 1.31
C VAL A 56 19.13 -0.68 2.37
N ASN A 57 20.10 -1.49 1.96
CA ASN A 57 20.99 -2.25 2.87
C ASN A 57 20.22 -3.05 3.94
N GLY A 58 19.14 -3.72 3.57
CA GLY A 58 18.35 -4.56 4.45
C GLY A 58 17.29 -3.84 5.28
N LYS A 59 17.18 -2.51 5.18
CA LYS A 59 16.17 -1.71 5.88
C LYS A 59 15.16 -1.12 4.90
N ILE A 60 13.86 -1.27 5.17
CA ILE A 60 12.83 -0.53 4.43
C ILE A 60 12.96 0.94 4.80
N VAL A 61 13.10 1.79 3.79
CA VAL A 61 13.31 3.25 3.97
C VAL A 61 12.12 4.07 3.46
N ALA A 62 11.25 3.48 2.64
CA ALA A 62 10.04 4.14 2.15
C ALA A 62 9.00 3.10 1.71
N ILE A 63 7.72 3.48 1.83
CA ILE A 63 6.55 2.74 1.33
C ILE A 63 5.63 3.67 0.54
N ASP A 64 4.59 3.09 -0.10
CA ASP A 64 3.57 3.86 -0.82
C ASP A 64 2.90 4.95 0.08
N PRO A 65 2.69 6.17 -0.43
CA PRO A 65 2.97 6.67 -1.77
C PRO A 65 4.49 6.83 -2.01
N LEU A 66 4.98 6.18 -3.07
CA LEU A 66 6.41 6.18 -3.42
C LEU A 66 6.61 6.85 -4.78
N GLU A 67 7.14 8.07 -4.75
CA GLU A 67 7.37 8.85 -5.96
C GLU A 67 8.54 8.24 -6.75
N PRO A 68 8.39 8.05 -8.08
CA PRO A 68 9.46 7.52 -8.93
C PRO A 68 10.77 8.31 -8.83
N GLN A 69 10.67 9.64 -8.74
CA GLN A 69 11.82 10.55 -8.65
C GLN A 69 12.56 10.40 -7.30
N PHE A 70 11.83 10.09 -6.21
CA PHE A 70 12.48 9.77 -4.95
C PHE A 70 13.38 8.54 -5.08
N VAL A 71 12.87 7.46 -5.70
CA VAL A 71 13.64 6.23 -5.93
C VAL A 71 14.84 6.50 -6.83
N GLU A 72 14.66 7.24 -7.93
CA GLU A 72 15.76 7.68 -8.79
C GLU A 72 16.81 8.47 -8.01
N GLY A 73 16.37 9.43 -7.18
CA GLY A 73 17.25 10.27 -6.37
C GLY A 73 18.10 9.44 -5.40
N VAL A 74 17.48 8.47 -4.71
CA VAL A 74 18.20 7.55 -3.81
C VAL A 74 19.24 6.72 -4.55
N ILE A 75 18.91 6.18 -5.74
CA ILE A 75 19.83 5.36 -6.52
C ILE A 75 21.01 6.15 -7.09
N ARG A 76 20.76 7.39 -7.50
CA ARG A 76 21.78 8.28 -8.11
C ARG A 76 22.53 9.14 -7.10
N GLY A 77 22.11 9.17 -5.83
CA GLY A 77 22.65 10.09 -4.82
C GLY A 77 22.34 11.54 -5.09
N LEU A 78 21.15 11.82 -5.69
CA LEU A 78 20.68 13.18 -5.93
C LEU A 78 19.99 13.74 -4.68
N ASP A 79 19.72 15.05 -4.67
CA ASP A 79 18.92 15.67 -3.61
C ASP A 79 17.47 15.12 -3.63
N ILE A 80 17.03 14.66 -2.48
CA ILE A 80 15.70 14.09 -2.23
C ILE A 80 14.91 14.87 -1.19
N SER A 81 15.38 16.04 -0.78
CA SER A 81 14.78 16.87 0.29
C SER A 81 13.30 17.18 0.05
N ASP A 82 12.91 17.42 -1.21
CA ASP A 82 11.51 17.68 -1.58
C ASP A 82 10.55 16.53 -1.27
N TYR A 83 11.08 15.31 -1.14
CA TYR A 83 10.31 14.09 -0.85
C TYR A 83 10.32 13.69 0.61
N ILE A 84 11.04 14.44 1.46
CA ILE A 84 11.09 14.21 2.91
C ILE A 84 10.17 15.22 3.61
N PRO A 85 9.18 14.75 4.39
CA PRO A 85 8.28 15.67 5.08
C PRO A 85 8.98 16.34 6.27
N GLU A 86 9.31 17.62 6.15
CA GLU A 86 10.03 18.38 7.18
C GLU A 86 9.13 19.28 8.02
N SER A 87 8.00 19.76 7.50
CA SER A 87 7.03 20.53 8.29
C SER A 87 6.01 19.62 8.96
N ASP A 88 5.46 20.06 10.09
CA ASP A 88 4.50 19.29 10.89
C ASP A 88 3.24 18.93 10.06
N GLU A 89 2.74 19.88 9.28
CA GLU A 89 1.62 19.65 8.37
C GLU A 89 1.93 18.56 7.31
N LYS A 90 3.13 18.62 6.70
CA LYS A 90 3.57 17.63 5.72
C LYS A 90 3.76 16.24 6.35
N ILE A 91 4.23 16.18 7.62
CA ILE A 91 4.37 14.93 8.37
C ILE A 91 3.00 14.29 8.59
N ILE A 92 2.04 15.04 9.12
CA ILE A 92 0.68 14.54 9.37
C ILE A 92 0.03 14.10 8.06
N LYS A 93 0.07 14.95 7.03
CA LYS A 93 -0.48 14.63 5.72
C LYS A 93 0.13 13.36 5.14
N ARG A 94 1.45 13.24 5.14
CA ARG A 94 2.18 12.08 4.59
C ARG A 94 1.83 10.80 5.34
N PHE A 95 1.73 10.85 6.67
CA PHE A 95 1.30 9.70 7.47
C PHE A 95 -0.10 9.23 7.07
N VAL A 96 -1.07 10.14 6.98
CA VAL A 96 -2.44 9.83 6.56
C VAL A 96 -2.48 9.27 5.14
N ASP A 97 -1.73 9.86 4.21
CA ASP A 97 -1.66 9.41 2.83
C ASP A 97 -1.04 8.00 2.73
N SER A 98 -0.05 7.68 3.56
CA SER A 98 0.54 6.33 3.62
C SER A 98 -0.42 5.28 4.20
N VAL A 99 -1.21 5.65 5.21
CA VAL A 99 -2.28 4.78 5.74
C VAL A 99 -3.30 4.48 4.64
N ARG A 100 -3.70 5.49 3.88
CA ARG A 100 -4.66 5.38 2.77
C ARG A 100 -4.13 4.56 1.60
N ALA A 101 -2.86 4.72 1.27
CA ALA A 101 -2.21 4.01 0.18
C ALA A 101 -1.97 2.52 0.51
N SER A 102 -1.75 2.20 1.78
CA SER A 102 -1.58 0.83 2.22
C SER A 102 -2.90 0.07 2.31
N SER A 103 -3.19 -0.75 1.30
CA SER A 103 -4.34 -1.65 1.31
C SER A 103 -4.39 -2.55 2.56
N TYR A 104 -3.26 -3.11 2.93
CA TYR A 104 -3.13 -3.97 4.11
C TYR A 104 -3.49 -3.24 5.41
N VAL A 105 -2.93 -2.06 5.63
CA VAL A 105 -3.19 -1.25 6.83
C VAL A 105 -4.65 -0.79 6.88
N SER A 106 -5.17 -0.28 5.76
CA SER A 106 -6.57 0.17 5.66
C SER A 106 -7.57 -0.94 5.99
N ILE A 107 -7.34 -2.16 5.50
CA ILE A 107 -8.21 -3.31 5.79
C ILE A 107 -8.11 -3.71 7.26
N LYS A 108 -6.90 -3.72 7.83
CA LYS A 108 -6.70 -4.03 9.26
C LYS A 108 -7.32 -2.99 10.19
N ILE A 109 -7.27 -1.72 9.86
CA ILE A 109 -7.99 -0.67 10.60
C ILE A 109 -9.50 -0.92 10.51
N TYR A 110 -10.01 -1.16 9.30
CA TYR A 110 -11.44 -1.24 9.07
C TYR A 110 -12.10 -2.51 9.60
N PHE A 111 -11.50 -3.67 9.35
CA PHE A 111 -12.05 -4.97 9.74
C PHE A 111 -11.28 -5.66 10.86
N GLY A 112 -10.04 -5.31 11.11
CA GLY A 112 -9.15 -5.98 12.06
C GLY A 112 -8.95 -5.25 13.39
N GLY A 113 -9.53 -4.05 13.59
CA GLY A 113 -9.40 -3.30 14.84
C GLY A 113 -7.99 -2.75 15.10
N LEU A 114 -7.16 -2.63 14.07
CA LEU A 114 -5.85 -2.02 14.23
C LEU A 114 -6.01 -0.54 14.60
N MET A 115 -5.50 -0.15 15.75
CA MET A 115 -5.56 1.21 16.23
C MET A 115 -4.47 2.08 15.60
N ILE A 116 -4.78 3.35 15.33
CA ILE A 116 -3.85 4.32 14.75
C ILE A 116 -2.65 4.56 15.66
N GLU A 117 -2.85 4.54 16.96
CA GLU A 117 -1.79 4.65 17.99
C GLU A 117 -0.72 3.56 17.83
N HIS A 118 -1.13 2.34 17.50
CA HIS A 118 -0.19 1.25 17.26
C HIS A 118 0.63 1.49 15.99
N LEU A 119 0.01 2.04 14.93
CA LEU A 119 0.74 2.42 13.72
C LEU A 119 1.77 3.51 14.00
N ILE A 120 1.38 4.56 14.75
CA ILE A 120 2.29 5.67 15.12
C ILE A 120 3.51 5.13 15.86
N ASN A 121 3.34 4.15 16.74
CA ASN A 121 4.42 3.58 17.54
C ASN A 121 5.18 2.44 16.86
N SER A 122 4.77 2.04 15.66
CA SER A 122 5.41 0.95 14.90
C SER A 122 6.46 1.47 13.89
N SER A 123 7.14 0.55 13.23
CA SER A 123 8.02 0.84 12.10
C SER A 123 7.29 1.37 10.87
N PHE A 124 5.96 1.24 10.80
CA PHE A 124 5.15 1.86 9.75
C PHE A 124 5.42 3.36 9.65
N THR A 125 5.46 4.06 10.78
CA THR A 125 5.73 5.50 10.82
C THR A 125 7.08 5.84 10.23
N GLU A 126 8.10 5.04 10.53
CA GLU A 126 9.45 5.24 10.00
C GLU A 126 9.48 5.12 8.46
N TYR A 127 8.81 4.11 7.93
CA TYR A 127 8.76 3.85 6.49
C TYR A 127 7.89 4.87 5.74
N ALA A 128 6.73 5.19 6.30
CA ALA A 128 5.79 6.15 5.73
C ALA A 128 6.41 7.56 5.63
N LEU A 129 7.14 7.97 6.65
CA LEU A 129 7.73 9.31 6.76
C LEU A 129 9.18 9.39 6.31
N ARG A 130 9.77 8.27 5.85
CA ARG A 130 11.15 8.23 5.33
C ARG A 130 12.17 8.75 6.33
N THR A 131 11.99 8.38 7.60
CA THR A 131 12.83 8.91 8.69
C THR A 131 14.30 8.57 8.54
N TYR A 132 14.62 7.53 7.75
CA TYR A 132 16.00 7.20 7.39
C TYR A 132 16.74 8.36 6.71
N TYR A 133 16.02 9.25 6.03
CA TYR A 133 16.56 10.43 5.33
C TYR A 133 16.18 11.75 6.00
N SER A 134 15.29 11.73 6.98
CA SER A 134 14.82 12.92 7.69
C SER A 134 15.88 13.43 8.67
N LYS A 135 15.92 14.76 8.84
CA LYS A 135 16.66 15.41 9.93
C LYS A 135 15.89 15.42 11.25
N LYS A 136 14.58 15.14 11.19
CA LYS A 136 13.72 15.10 12.40
C LYS A 136 13.83 13.76 13.10
N ASP A 137 13.91 13.82 14.44
CA ASP A 137 13.92 12.65 15.29
C ASP A 137 12.55 11.94 15.26
N ILE A 138 12.59 10.61 15.25
CA ILE A 138 11.40 9.76 15.28
C ILE A 138 10.56 9.98 16.57
N VAL A 139 11.21 10.31 17.69
CA VAL A 139 10.52 10.60 18.94
C VAL A 139 9.65 11.86 18.81
N TYR A 140 10.22 12.92 18.20
CA TYR A 140 9.47 14.13 17.88
C TYR A 140 8.29 13.84 16.95
N ILE A 141 8.54 13.08 15.88
CA ILE A 141 7.52 12.73 14.90
C ILE A 141 6.35 11.96 15.54
N ARG A 142 6.65 10.95 16.36
CA ARG A 142 5.62 10.18 17.07
C ARG A 142 4.81 11.03 18.03
N LYS A 143 5.49 11.93 18.78
CA LYS A 143 4.82 12.88 19.69
C LYS A 143 3.86 13.80 18.92
N LEU A 144 4.32 14.41 17.81
CA LEU A 144 3.50 15.24 16.94
C LEU A 144 2.25 14.52 16.44
N LEU A 145 2.40 13.27 15.94
CA LEU A 145 1.28 12.49 15.46
C LEU A 145 0.29 12.13 16.59
N MET A 146 0.79 11.81 17.78
CA MET A 146 -0.06 11.54 18.95
C MET A 146 -0.81 12.78 19.44
N GLU A 147 -0.19 13.95 19.42
CA GLU A 147 -0.85 15.22 19.75
C GLU A 147 -1.98 15.59 18.77
N ASN A 148 -1.90 15.09 17.53
CA ASN A 148 -2.90 15.32 16.48
C ASN A 148 -3.79 14.09 16.20
N ILE A 149 -3.82 13.12 17.12
CA ILE A 149 -4.42 11.79 16.88
C ILE A 149 -5.90 11.85 16.49
N GLU A 150 -6.69 12.71 17.13
CA GLU A 150 -8.12 12.79 16.85
C GLU A 150 -8.40 13.34 15.44
N SER A 151 -7.65 14.35 15.01
CA SER A 151 -7.73 14.87 13.64
C SER A 151 -7.29 13.82 12.60
N ILE A 152 -6.25 13.06 12.91
CA ILE A 152 -5.77 11.97 12.05
C ILE A 152 -6.84 10.88 11.92
N LYS A 153 -7.45 10.46 13.03
CA LYS A 153 -8.55 9.47 13.04
C LYS A 153 -9.71 9.95 12.19
N GLU A 154 -10.17 11.17 12.37
CA GLU A 154 -11.28 11.75 11.59
C GLU A 154 -10.98 11.72 10.08
N LEU A 155 -9.76 12.10 9.66
CA LEU A 155 -9.33 12.07 8.26
C LEU A 155 -9.27 10.66 7.68
N ILE A 156 -8.87 9.69 8.49
CA ILE A 156 -8.77 8.27 8.11
C ILE A 156 -10.17 7.67 8.02
N ASP A 157 -11.00 7.84 9.03
CA ASP A 157 -12.35 7.24 9.12
C ASP A 157 -13.26 7.69 7.97
N LYS A 158 -13.15 8.95 7.54
CA LYS A 158 -13.89 9.48 6.37
C LYS A 158 -13.54 8.79 5.04
N THR A 159 -12.35 8.22 4.95
CA THR A 159 -11.82 7.74 3.66
C THR A 159 -11.63 6.22 3.58
N ILE A 160 -11.37 5.57 4.71
CA ILE A 160 -11.09 4.13 4.76
C ILE A 160 -12.19 3.28 4.13
N PRO A 161 -13.50 3.50 4.37
CA PRO A 161 -14.53 2.67 3.75
C PRO A 161 -14.45 2.66 2.23
N LYS A 162 -14.20 3.82 1.60
CA LYS A 162 -14.02 3.91 0.14
C LYS A 162 -12.79 3.16 -0.33
N ILE A 163 -11.69 3.27 0.40
CA ILE A 163 -10.42 2.59 0.08
C ILE A 163 -10.60 1.08 0.15
N VAL A 164 -11.27 0.59 1.19
CA VAL A 164 -11.59 -0.84 1.35
C VAL A 164 -12.49 -1.33 0.22
N ALA A 165 -13.53 -0.58 -0.15
CA ALA A 165 -14.41 -0.91 -1.26
C ALA A 165 -13.63 -1.02 -2.58
N ILE A 166 -12.75 -0.06 -2.88
CA ILE A 166 -11.92 -0.07 -4.09
C ILE A 166 -10.94 -1.25 -4.08
N ASN A 167 -10.32 -1.56 -2.94
CA ASN A 167 -9.39 -2.68 -2.83
C ASN A 167 -10.09 -4.04 -2.99
N TYR A 168 -11.27 -4.20 -2.40
CA TYR A 168 -12.09 -5.40 -2.62
C TYR A 168 -12.45 -5.57 -4.09
N LEU A 169 -12.96 -4.52 -4.72
CA LEU A 169 -13.33 -4.55 -6.14
C LEU A 169 -12.11 -4.82 -7.03
N ARG A 170 -10.95 -4.24 -6.72
CA ARG A 170 -9.70 -4.48 -7.46
C ARG A 170 -9.27 -5.95 -7.39
N ASP A 171 -9.32 -6.54 -6.21
CA ASP A 171 -8.96 -7.95 -6.04
C ASP A 171 -9.93 -8.88 -6.79
N LEU A 172 -11.23 -8.58 -6.82
CA LEU A 172 -12.19 -9.31 -7.63
C LEU A 172 -11.89 -9.18 -9.12
N VAL A 173 -11.66 -7.95 -9.62
CA VAL A 173 -11.32 -7.70 -11.03
C VAL A 173 -10.07 -8.48 -11.44
N VAL A 174 -9.03 -8.44 -10.61
CA VAL A 174 -7.79 -9.17 -10.89
C VAL A 174 -8.03 -10.69 -10.91
N SER A 175 -8.74 -11.22 -9.90
CA SER A 175 -9.01 -12.67 -9.78
C SER A 175 -9.88 -13.22 -10.92
N ARG A 176 -10.68 -12.38 -11.57
CA ARG A 176 -11.57 -12.72 -12.68
C ARG A 176 -11.05 -12.23 -14.03
N SER A 177 -9.78 -11.86 -14.12
CA SER A 177 -9.15 -11.37 -15.35
C SER A 177 -9.91 -10.22 -16.02
N GLY A 178 -10.46 -9.33 -15.19
CA GLY A 178 -11.19 -8.14 -15.63
C GLY A 178 -12.70 -8.33 -15.81
N LYS A 179 -13.24 -9.53 -15.65
CA LYS A 179 -14.66 -9.83 -15.93
C LYS A 179 -15.43 -10.08 -14.64
N ILE A 180 -16.07 -9.05 -14.12
CA ILE A 180 -17.00 -9.17 -13.00
C ILE A 180 -18.28 -8.39 -13.29
N ASP A 181 -19.40 -8.84 -12.74
CA ASP A 181 -20.63 -8.08 -12.73
C ASP A 181 -20.90 -7.43 -11.36
N LYS A 182 -21.88 -6.51 -11.34
CA LYS A 182 -22.23 -5.78 -10.13
C LYS A 182 -22.81 -6.70 -9.04
N GLY A 183 -23.56 -7.74 -9.42
CA GLY A 183 -24.14 -8.70 -8.48
C GLY A 183 -23.04 -9.47 -7.75
N GLU A 184 -21.99 -9.89 -8.47
CA GLU A 184 -20.82 -10.55 -7.88
C GLU A 184 -20.08 -9.64 -6.88
N ALA A 185 -19.94 -8.35 -7.19
CA ALA A 185 -19.30 -7.38 -6.30
C ALA A 185 -20.14 -7.05 -5.06
N LEU A 186 -21.46 -7.24 -5.11
CA LEU A 186 -22.39 -7.01 -4.01
C LEU A 186 -22.67 -8.27 -3.16
N ASP A 187 -21.98 -9.35 -3.43
CA ASP A 187 -22.11 -10.59 -2.66
C ASP A 187 -21.45 -10.44 -1.27
N LEU A 188 -22.30 -10.42 -0.23
CA LEU A 188 -21.85 -10.29 1.16
C LEU A 188 -20.91 -11.43 1.56
N GLY A 189 -21.17 -12.67 1.13
CA GLY A 189 -20.32 -13.82 1.46
C GLY A 189 -18.91 -13.68 0.89
N LYS A 190 -18.79 -13.21 -0.36
CA LYS A 190 -17.49 -12.92 -0.99
C LYS A 190 -16.74 -11.81 -0.27
N LEU A 191 -17.41 -10.72 0.10
CA LEU A 191 -16.80 -9.61 0.85
C LEU A 191 -16.30 -10.08 2.22
N MET A 192 -17.08 -10.89 2.92
CA MET A 192 -16.69 -11.47 4.22
C MET A 192 -15.46 -12.39 4.07
N LEU A 193 -15.48 -13.33 3.14
CA LEU A 193 -14.35 -14.22 2.87
C LEU A 193 -13.10 -13.46 2.49
N TRP A 194 -13.22 -12.44 1.63
CA TRP A 194 -12.11 -11.60 1.26
C TRP A 194 -11.53 -10.84 2.46
N SER A 195 -12.37 -10.26 3.30
CA SER A 195 -11.92 -9.53 4.49
C SER A 195 -11.18 -10.44 5.49
N ILE A 196 -11.67 -11.66 5.68
CA ILE A 196 -11.04 -12.68 6.51
C ILE A 196 -9.67 -13.05 5.93
N ALA A 197 -9.60 -13.35 4.64
CA ALA A 197 -8.35 -13.70 3.98
C ALA A 197 -7.32 -12.58 4.09
N LYS A 198 -7.73 -11.32 3.87
CA LYS A 198 -6.82 -10.16 3.97
C LYS A 198 -6.37 -9.87 5.40
N ASN A 199 -7.22 -10.03 6.39
CA ASN A 199 -6.84 -9.85 7.79
C ASN A 199 -5.90 -10.95 8.30
N SER A 200 -6.00 -12.16 7.79
CA SER A 200 -5.11 -13.27 8.13
C SER A 200 -3.76 -13.22 7.42
N MET A 201 -3.63 -12.42 6.35
CA MET A 201 -2.36 -12.16 5.69
C MET A 201 -1.48 -11.29 6.58
N GLY A 202 -0.53 -11.90 7.21
CA GLY A 202 0.39 -11.25 8.14
C GLY A 202 0.39 -11.97 9.48
N ARG A 203 1.54 -12.00 10.14
CA ARG A 203 1.79 -12.82 11.34
C ARG A 203 1.00 -12.45 12.60
N ALA A 204 0.23 -11.38 12.58
CA ALA A 204 -0.68 -11.07 13.68
C ALA A 204 -1.96 -11.87 13.46
N PHE A 205 -2.04 -13.02 14.08
CA PHE A 205 -3.27 -13.71 14.34
C PHE A 205 -4.08 -12.84 15.32
N ILE A 206 -4.85 -11.90 14.79
CA ILE A 206 -5.88 -11.22 15.57
C ILE A 206 -7.07 -12.17 15.52
N PRO A 207 -7.46 -12.80 16.64
CA PRO A 207 -8.65 -13.61 16.66
C PRO A 207 -9.83 -12.80 16.15
N LEU A 208 -10.51 -13.28 15.12
CA LEU A 208 -11.68 -12.61 14.51
C LEU A 208 -12.85 -12.42 15.47
N TYR A 209 -12.76 -12.96 16.66
CA TYR A 209 -13.82 -12.94 17.69
C TYR A 209 -13.62 -11.88 18.77
N GLU A 210 -12.51 -11.21 18.82
CA GLU A 210 -12.43 -9.94 19.56
C GLU A 210 -13.13 -8.88 18.70
N TYR A 211 -14.42 -8.97 18.74
CA TYR A 211 -15.39 -8.29 17.91
C TYR A 211 -15.18 -6.79 17.94
N ILE A 212 -14.84 -6.26 16.79
CA ILE A 212 -15.15 -4.88 16.53
C ILE A 212 -16.66 -4.78 16.61
N SER A 213 -17.17 -4.10 17.64
CA SER A 213 -18.58 -3.77 17.75
C SER A 213 -19.03 -3.17 16.40
N GLY A 214 -20.13 -3.71 15.84
CA GLY A 214 -20.67 -3.24 14.57
C GLY A 214 -19.92 -3.72 13.31
N ILE A 215 -19.12 -4.80 13.36
CA ILE A 215 -18.44 -5.33 12.16
C ILE A 215 -19.41 -5.65 11.03
N ARG A 216 -20.61 -6.12 11.38
CA ARG A 216 -21.67 -6.41 10.41
C ARG A 216 -22.08 -5.17 9.63
N ASP A 217 -22.24 -4.06 10.32
CA ASP A 217 -22.62 -2.78 9.71
C ASP A 217 -21.53 -2.27 8.78
N ARG A 218 -20.26 -2.51 9.11
CA ARG A 218 -19.14 -2.17 8.25
C ARG A 218 -19.19 -2.88 6.89
N TYR A 219 -19.64 -4.13 6.84
CA TYR A 219 -19.84 -4.82 5.55
C TYR A 219 -20.92 -4.14 4.73
N TYR A 220 -22.05 -3.77 5.33
CA TYR A 220 -23.12 -3.08 4.63
C TYR A 220 -22.69 -1.71 4.12
N VAL A 221 -21.92 -0.95 4.87
CA VAL A 221 -21.32 0.32 4.40
C VAL A 221 -20.49 0.11 3.13
N ILE A 222 -19.67 -0.94 3.07
CA ILE A 222 -18.90 -1.25 1.86
C ILE A 222 -19.80 -1.62 0.69
N LEU A 223 -20.83 -2.45 0.91
CA LEU A 223 -21.79 -2.84 -0.13
C LEU A 223 -22.60 -1.63 -0.64
N ASP A 224 -23.00 -0.72 0.22
CA ASP A 224 -23.71 0.50 -0.17
C ASP A 224 -22.83 1.42 -1.01
N ILE A 225 -21.57 1.60 -0.64
CA ILE A 225 -20.58 2.34 -1.45
C ILE A 225 -20.45 1.68 -2.83
N LEU A 226 -20.33 0.35 -2.89
CA LEU A 226 -20.22 -0.36 -4.17
C LEU A 226 -21.51 -0.31 -4.97
N LYS A 227 -22.67 -0.38 -4.33
CA LYS A 227 -23.98 -0.24 -4.99
C LYS A 227 -24.10 1.09 -5.72
N GLU A 228 -23.62 2.17 -5.10
CA GLU A 228 -23.64 3.52 -5.65
C GLU A 228 -22.53 3.75 -6.69
N LYS A 229 -21.28 3.33 -6.38
CA LYS A 229 -20.07 3.72 -7.11
C LYS A 229 -19.45 2.60 -7.97
N PHE A 230 -20.12 1.47 -8.14
CA PHE A 230 -19.57 0.32 -8.87
C PHE A 230 -19.00 0.70 -10.24
N ASN A 231 -19.79 1.34 -11.09
CA ASN A 231 -19.37 1.65 -12.46
C ASN A 231 -18.15 2.58 -12.49
N GLU A 232 -18.12 3.59 -11.61
CA GLU A 232 -17.01 4.54 -11.50
C GLU A 232 -15.72 3.80 -11.11
N TYR A 233 -15.76 2.99 -10.05
CA TYR A 233 -14.59 2.27 -9.55
C TYR A 233 -14.16 1.15 -10.49
N TYR A 234 -15.11 0.42 -11.05
CA TYR A 234 -14.84 -0.65 -12.00
C TYR A 234 -14.13 -0.11 -13.24
N THR A 235 -14.66 0.95 -13.86
CA THR A 235 -14.04 1.58 -15.04
C THR A 235 -12.63 2.05 -14.75
N ARG A 236 -12.41 2.70 -13.60
CA ARG A 236 -11.09 3.12 -13.18
C ARG A 236 -10.13 1.94 -13.03
N ILE A 237 -10.57 0.89 -12.33
CA ILE A 237 -9.73 -0.30 -12.07
C ILE A 237 -9.41 -1.03 -13.38
N ILE A 238 -10.38 -1.17 -14.31
CA ILE A 238 -10.14 -1.78 -15.63
C ILE A 238 -9.13 -0.97 -16.43
N ASN A 239 -9.21 0.35 -16.40
CA ASN A 239 -8.25 1.20 -17.09
C ASN A 239 -6.84 1.06 -16.50
N GLU A 240 -6.70 1.05 -15.15
CA GLU A 240 -5.43 0.79 -14.47
C GLU A 240 -4.87 -0.60 -14.85
N TYR A 241 -5.70 -1.64 -14.79
CA TYR A 241 -5.37 -3.02 -15.14
C TYR A 241 -4.92 -3.16 -16.60
N SER A 242 -5.66 -2.57 -17.53
CA SER A 242 -5.34 -2.57 -18.96
C SER A 242 -4.04 -1.84 -19.24
N ARG A 243 -3.83 -0.68 -18.61
CA ARG A 243 -2.59 0.11 -18.74
C ARG A 243 -1.37 -0.68 -18.29
N ILE A 244 -1.46 -1.36 -17.14
CA ILE A 244 -0.36 -2.18 -16.63
C ILE A 244 -0.05 -3.32 -17.61
N ARG A 245 -1.06 -3.97 -18.15
CA ARG A 245 -0.88 -5.12 -19.04
C ARG A 245 -0.46 -4.75 -20.46
N SER A 246 -0.80 -3.57 -20.94
CA SER A 246 -0.42 -3.12 -22.30
C SER A 246 1.07 -2.79 -22.43
N ASN A 247 1.76 -2.49 -21.33
CA ASN A 247 3.21 -2.36 -21.32
C ASN A 247 3.85 -3.70 -20.94
N GLU A 248 4.09 -4.54 -21.95
CA GLU A 248 4.56 -5.92 -21.75
C GLU A 248 5.89 -5.98 -20.98
N GLU A 249 6.81 -5.05 -21.22
CA GLU A 249 8.11 -5.03 -20.57
C GLU A 249 7.96 -4.73 -19.07
N VAL A 250 7.23 -3.66 -18.71
CA VAL A 250 6.96 -3.33 -17.31
C VAL A 250 6.15 -4.43 -16.64
N TYR A 251 5.13 -4.99 -17.31
CA TYR A 251 4.33 -6.08 -16.76
C TYR A 251 5.17 -7.34 -16.47
N LYS A 252 6.12 -7.68 -17.37
CA LYS A 252 7.07 -8.77 -17.17
C LYS A 252 7.94 -8.53 -15.93
N ILE A 253 8.43 -7.32 -15.74
CA ILE A 253 9.23 -6.95 -14.55
C ILE A 253 8.38 -7.05 -13.29
N LEU A 254 7.16 -6.50 -13.31
CA LEU A 254 6.23 -6.53 -12.17
C LEU A 254 5.82 -7.96 -11.75
N THR A 255 5.85 -8.92 -12.68
CA THR A 255 5.44 -10.30 -12.41
C THR A 255 6.60 -11.24 -12.12
N ARG A 256 7.76 -11.00 -12.70
CA ARG A 256 8.94 -11.89 -12.60
C ARG A 256 10.09 -11.31 -11.80
N GLY A 257 10.09 -9.99 -11.62
CA GLY A 257 11.20 -9.27 -10.98
C GLY A 257 12.42 -9.12 -11.86
N THR A 258 13.48 -8.54 -11.28
CA THR A 258 14.83 -8.50 -11.83
C THR A 258 15.78 -9.08 -10.78
N ILE A 259 16.65 -10.00 -11.20
CA ILE A 259 17.77 -10.47 -10.37
C ILE A 259 19.00 -9.76 -10.93
N LEU A 260 19.68 -9.00 -10.09
CA LEU A 260 21.01 -8.50 -10.47
C LEU A 260 21.91 -9.72 -10.67
N SER A 261 22.43 -9.91 -11.89
CA SER A 261 23.55 -10.81 -12.11
C SER A 261 24.72 -10.29 -11.28
N THR A 262 25.03 -11.03 -10.23
CA THR A 262 26.22 -10.80 -9.36
C THR A 262 27.49 -10.93 -10.16
#